data_79606fa68a4fc63ad2ea94e626c8af37
#
_entry.id   79606fa68a4fc63ad2ea94e626c8af37
#
_cell.length_a   1.000
_cell.length_b   1.000
_cell.length_c   1.000
_cell.angle_alpha   90.00
_cell.angle_beta   90.00
_cell.angle_gamma   90.00
#
_symmetry.space_group_name_H-M   'P 1'
#
loop_
_entity.id
_entity.type
_entity.pdbx_description
1 polymer ?
#
loop_
_entity_poly.entity_id
_entity_poly.type
_entity_poly.pdbx_seq_one_letter_code
_entity_poly.pdbx_strand_id
1 'polypeptide(L)'
;MTIAEERIDRLGTLAAEAAAECEDERAREYVRLARRIAERNRLVLPRRFKRFTCDRCDRYRRPGKDARVRLQDGHVVITCECGQIDRYPYG
;
A
#
# COMPACT_ATOMS: atom_id res chain seq x y z
N MET A 1 -1.15 -14.24 15.67
CA MET A 1 -1.63 -13.00 15.03
C MET A 1 -2.72 -12.37 15.88
N THR A 2 -2.64 -11.07 16.13
CA THR A 2 -3.63 -10.37 16.92
C THR A 2 -4.85 -9.99 16.07
N ILE A 3 -5.93 -9.60 16.74
CA ILE A 3 -7.15 -9.15 16.03
C ILE A 3 -6.86 -7.91 15.17
N ALA A 4 -6.02 -7.00 15.68
CA ALA A 4 -5.65 -5.80 14.93
C ALA A 4 -4.85 -6.15 13.67
N GLU A 5 -3.91 -7.10 13.77
CA GLU A 5 -3.14 -7.56 12.62
C GLU A 5 -4.02 -8.23 11.57
N GLU A 6 -4.99 -9.02 12.01
CA GLU A 6 -5.95 -9.66 11.10
C GLU A 6 -6.81 -8.63 10.37
N ARG A 7 -7.21 -7.57 11.06
CA ARG A 7 -7.99 -6.49 10.45
C ARG A 7 -7.17 -5.74 9.40
N ILE A 8 -5.91 -5.46 9.69
CA ILE A 8 -5.02 -4.79 8.74
C ILE A 8 -4.85 -5.65 7.49
N ASP A 9 -4.63 -6.95 7.68
CA ASP A 9 -4.45 -7.88 6.57
C ASP A 9 -5.70 -7.94 5.69
N ARG A 10 -6.87 -8.02 6.31
CA ARG A 10 -8.14 -8.03 5.59
C ARG A 10 -8.40 -6.72 4.86
N LEU A 11 -8.07 -5.58 5.49
CA LEU A 11 -8.23 -4.29 4.84
C LEU A 11 -7.30 -4.15 3.64
N GLY A 12 -6.10 -4.70 3.71
CA GLY A 12 -5.19 -4.76 2.57
C GLY A 12 -5.79 -5.51 1.40
N THR A 13 -6.43 -6.65 1.67
CA THR A 13 -7.11 -7.45 0.65
C THR A 13 -8.29 -6.67 0.05
N LEU A 14 -9.10 -6.04 0.90
CA LEU A 14 -10.23 -5.24 0.43
C LEU A 14 -9.78 -4.05 -0.40
N ALA A 15 -8.69 -3.40 0.00
CA ALA A 15 -8.13 -2.28 -0.77
C ALA A 15 -7.66 -2.73 -2.15
N ALA A 16 -7.00 -3.90 -2.22
CA ALA A 16 -6.55 -4.45 -3.49
C ALA A 16 -7.74 -4.77 -4.40
N GLU A 17 -8.80 -5.36 -3.85
CA GLU A 17 -10.01 -5.68 -4.61
C GLU A 17 -10.70 -4.41 -5.12
N ALA A 18 -10.83 -3.40 -4.27
CA ALA A 18 -11.44 -2.14 -4.66
C ALA A 18 -10.62 -1.45 -5.75
N ALA A 19 -9.29 -1.47 -5.65
CA ALA A 19 -8.42 -0.90 -6.66
C ALA A 19 -8.56 -1.64 -7.99
N ALA A 20 -8.68 -2.98 -7.96
CA ALA A 20 -8.87 -3.78 -9.16
C ALA A 20 -10.20 -3.45 -9.86
N GLU A 21 -11.19 -3.04 -9.10
CA GLU A 21 -12.50 -2.63 -9.62
C GLU A 21 -12.57 -1.13 -9.94
N CYS A 22 -11.44 -0.44 -9.90
CA CYS A 22 -11.34 1.01 -10.14
C CYS A 22 -12.13 1.85 -9.15
N GLU A 23 -12.36 1.34 -7.95
CA GLU A 23 -13.01 2.08 -6.87
C GLU A 23 -11.95 2.74 -5.99
N ASP A 24 -11.28 3.76 -6.53
CA ASP A 24 -10.13 4.39 -5.90
C ASP A 24 -10.43 5.00 -4.54
N GLU A 25 -11.57 5.66 -4.39
CA GLU A 25 -11.93 6.27 -3.11
C GLU A 25 -12.14 5.22 -2.01
N ARG A 26 -12.81 4.12 -2.35
CA ARG A 26 -13.01 3.02 -1.42
C ARG A 26 -11.68 2.39 -1.02
N ALA A 27 -10.79 2.19 -2.01
CA ALA A 27 -9.47 1.65 -1.73
C ALA A 27 -8.70 2.55 -0.77
N ARG A 28 -8.75 3.86 -0.97
CA ARG A 28 -8.09 4.83 -0.08
C ARG A 28 -8.64 4.78 1.33
N GLU A 29 -9.95 4.64 1.47
CA GLU A 29 -10.58 4.54 2.78
C GLU A 29 -10.09 3.31 3.53
N TYR A 30 -9.97 2.16 2.86
CA TYR A 30 -9.43 0.96 3.47
C TYR A 30 -7.97 1.14 3.89
N VAL A 31 -7.17 1.79 3.05
CA VAL A 31 -5.77 2.06 3.36
C VAL A 31 -5.65 2.97 4.58
N ARG A 32 -6.42 4.03 4.63
CA ARG A 32 -6.42 4.97 5.75
C ARG A 32 -6.85 4.30 7.05
N LEU A 33 -7.87 3.45 6.97
CA LEU A 33 -8.35 2.72 8.13
C LEU A 33 -7.30 1.75 8.66
N ALA A 34 -6.62 1.02 7.77
CA ALA A 34 -5.56 0.12 8.16
C ALA A 34 -4.40 0.86 8.84
N ARG A 35 -4.02 2.02 8.31
CA ARG A 35 -2.98 2.85 8.93
C ARG A 35 -3.38 3.34 10.31
N ARG A 36 -4.63 3.72 10.48
CA ARG A 36 -5.15 4.16 11.76
C ARG A 36 -5.10 3.04 12.81
N ILE A 37 -5.47 1.83 12.40
CA ILE A 37 -5.42 0.66 13.29
C ILE A 37 -3.98 0.36 13.68
N ALA A 38 -3.05 0.39 12.73
CA ALA A 38 -1.64 0.16 13.00
C ALA A 38 -1.08 1.18 13.98
N GLU A 39 -1.39 2.46 13.78
CA GLU A 39 -0.93 3.54 14.65
C GLU A 39 -1.49 3.39 16.06
N ARG A 40 -2.79 3.13 16.18
CA ARG A 40 -3.46 2.98 17.47
C ARG A 40 -2.89 1.80 18.27
N ASN A 41 -2.54 0.72 17.62
CA ASN A 41 -2.03 -0.48 18.26
C ASN A 41 -0.50 -0.58 18.22
N ARG A 42 0.18 0.44 17.76
CA ARG A 42 1.64 0.50 17.62
C ARG A 42 2.19 -0.69 16.85
N LEU A 43 1.53 -1.04 15.76
CA LEU A 43 1.93 -2.12 14.89
C LEU A 43 2.65 -1.59 13.67
N VAL A 44 3.59 -2.38 13.16
CA VAL A 44 4.26 -2.08 11.89
C VAL A 44 3.39 -2.68 10.78
N LEU A 45 3.11 -1.90 9.75
CA LEU A 45 2.36 -2.38 8.60
C LEU A 45 3.14 -3.49 7.88
N PRO A 46 2.46 -4.52 7.35
CA PRO A 46 3.13 -5.56 6.58
C PRO A 46 3.91 -4.96 5.40
N ARG A 47 5.05 -5.57 5.06
CA ARG A 47 5.89 -5.10 3.96
C ARG A 47 5.10 -4.96 2.66
N ARG A 48 4.27 -5.94 2.36
CA ARG A 48 3.41 -5.92 1.18
C ARG A 48 2.50 -4.69 1.16
N PHE A 49 1.90 -4.38 2.29
CA PHE A 49 1.03 -3.21 2.42
C PHE A 49 1.81 -1.93 2.16
N LYS A 50 2.99 -1.80 2.76
CA LYS A 50 3.83 -0.61 2.57
C LYS A 50 4.23 -0.42 1.10
N ARG A 51 4.55 -1.50 0.41
CA ARG A 51 4.99 -1.42 -0.99
C ARG A 51 3.88 -1.04 -1.95
N PHE A 52 2.67 -1.53 -1.70
CA PHE A 52 1.56 -1.31 -2.61
C PHE A 52 0.69 -0.11 -2.25
N THR A 53 0.99 0.59 -1.17
CA THR A 53 0.26 1.80 -0.81
C THR A 53 1.17 3.02 -0.85
N CYS A 54 0.62 4.15 -1.27
CA CYS A 54 1.37 5.39 -1.31
C CYS A 54 1.17 6.15 0.00
N ASP A 55 2.28 6.53 0.66
CA ASP A 55 2.22 7.28 1.92
C ASP A 55 1.66 8.69 1.73
N ARG A 56 1.75 9.21 0.52
CA ARG A 56 1.35 10.57 0.23
C ARG A 56 -0.12 10.70 -0.11
N CYS A 57 -0.64 9.85 -1.01
CA CYS A 57 -2.01 9.96 -1.50
C CYS A 57 -2.94 8.84 -1.01
N ASP A 58 -2.42 7.89 -0.22
CA ASP A 58 -3.15 6.74 0.31
C ASP A 58 -3.71 5.81 -0.76
N ARG A 59 -3.23 5.91 -1.99
CA ARG A 59 -3.68 5.07 -3.09
C ARG A 59 -3.11 3.66 -2.96
N TYR A 60 -3.91 2.66 -3.27
CA TYR A 60 -3.40 1.31 -3.44
C TYR A 60 -2.85 1.22 -4.87
N ARG A 61 -1.53 1.12 -4.99
CA ARG A 61 -0.83 1.21 -6.28
C ARG A 61 -0.88 -0.10 -7.04
N ARG A 62 -1.37 -0.05 -8.27
CA ARG A 62 -1.39 -1.19 -9.17
C ARG A 62 -0.24 -1.01 -10.17
N PRO A 63 0.74 -1.94 -10.21
CA PRO A 63 1.84 -1.85 -11.17
C PRO A 63 1.33 -1.73 -12.60
N GLY A 64 1.88 -0.77 -13.34
CA GLY A 64 1.48 -0.54 -14.72
C GLY A 64 0.26 0.36 -14.91
N LYS A 65 -0.47 0.67 -13.84
CA LYS A 65 -1.63 1.56 -13.90
C LYS A 65 -1.43 2.78 -13.01
N ASP A 66 -1.41 2.58 -11.71
CA ASP A 66 -1.27 3.67 -10.74
C ASP A 66 0.17 3.93 -10.35
N ALA A 67 1.06 3.02 -10.68
CA ALA A 67 2.46 3.11 -10.32
C ALA A 67 3.35 2.47 -11.38
N ARG A 68 4.52 3.04 -11.54
CA ARG A 68 5.55 2.49 -12.41
C ARG A 68 6.61 1.82 -11.55
N VAL A 69 6.93 0.58 -11.88
CA VAL A 69 7.94 -0.20 -11.16
C VAL A 69 9.16 -0.36 -12.03
N ARG A 70 10.33 -0.03 -11.47
CA ARG A 70 11.62 -0.17 -12.16
C ARG A 70 12.62 -0.86 -11.27
N LEU A 71 13.57 -1.56 -11.88
CA LEU A 71 14.75 -2.09 -11.20
C LEU A 71 15.93 -1.18 -11.52
N GLN A 72 16.56 -0.63 -10.50
CA GLN A 72 17.67 0.29 -10.69
C GLN A 72 18.68 0.17 -9.54
N ASP A 73 19.94 -0.12 -9.89
CA ASP A 73 21.04 -0.16 -8.92
C ASP A 73 20.77 -0.98 -7.66
N GLY A 74 20.21 -2.19 -7.81
CA GLY A 74 19.91 -3.06 -6.68
C GLY A 74 18.67 -2.66 -5.91
N HIS A 75 17.84 -1.77 -6.46
CA HIS A 75 16.62 -1.31 -5.83
C HIS A 75 15.40 -1.49 -6.71
N VAL A 76 14.28 -1.76 -6.07
CA VAL A 76 12.97 -1.67 -6.73
C VAL A 76 12.50 -0.23 -6.52
N VAL A 77 12.31 0.50 -7.61
CA VAL A 77 11.85 1.88 -7.57
C VAL A 77 10.39 1.92 -8.00
N ILE A 78 9.53 2.40 -7.12
CA ILE A 78 8.10 2.51 -7.38
C ILE A 78 7.73 3.98 -7.44
N THR A 79 7.25 4.43 -8.59
CA THR A 79 6.80 5.81 -8.79
C THR A 79 5.29 5.82 -8.84
N CYS A 80 4.67 6.48 -7.87
CA CYS A 80 3.22 6.61 -7.82
C CYS A 80 2.74 7.68 -8.80
N GLU A 81 1.50 7.55 -9.24
CA GLU A 81 0.88 8.52 -10.12
C GLU A 81 0.86 9.94 -9.53
N CYS A 82 0.84 10.06 -8.20
CA CYS A 82 0.88 11.35 -7.51
C CYS A 82 2.27 11.99 -7.49
N GLY A 83 3.30 11.30 -7.97
CA GLY A 83 4.67 11.78 -8.00
C GLY A 83 5.57 11.27 -6.89
N GLN A 84 5.02 10.57 -5.91
CA GLN A 84 5.82 10.00 -4.83
C GLN A 84 6.68 8.84 -5.36
N ILE A 85 7.96 8.84 -4.97
CA ILE A 85 8.91 7.81 -5.39
C ILE A 85 9.41 7.07 -4.15
N ASP A 86 9.27 5.76 -4.15
CA ASP A 86 9.75 4.90 -3.08
C ASP A 86 10.78 3.93 -3.61
N ARG A 87 11.81 3.68 -2.82
CA ARG A 87 12.89 2.75 -3.19
C ARG A 87 13.03 1.67 -2.12
N TYR A 88 13.12 0.43 -2.58
CA TYR A 88 13.28 -0.72 -1.70
C TYR A 88 14.42 -1.57 -2.19
N PRO A 89 15.37 -1.95 -1.32
CA PRO A 89 16.45 -2.84 -1.74
C PRO A 89 15.92 -4.23 -2.06
N TYR A 90 16.52 -4.90 -3.06
CA TYR A 90 16.24 -6.28 -3.36
C TYR A 90 17.53 -7.08 -3.40
N GLY A 91 17.44 -8.38 -3.16
CA GLY A 91 18.63 -9.24 -3.16
C GLY A 91 18.89 -9.93 -1.86
#